data_5bbeda31410c9a4778a2775eba591a47
#
_entry.id   5bbeda31410c9a4778a2775eba591a47
#
_cell.length_a   1.000
_cell.length_b   1.000
_cell.length_c   1.000
_cell.angle_alpha   90.00
_cell.angle_beta   90.00
_cell.angle_gamma   90.00
#
_symmetry.space_group_name_H-M   'P 1'
#
loop_
_entity.id
_entity.type
_entity.pdbx_description
1 polymer ?
#
loop_
_entity_poly.entity_id
_entity_poly.type
_entity_poly.pdbx_seq_one_letter_code
_entity_poly.pdbx_strand_id
1 'polypeptide(L)'
;VQGSAKQTHRKDYSKLEALEEAEGEESGADAHENGKENKYAFPVMISPEPPAPEQIDVYKQHAKEIEPYQKRLKQMIQKTLEHKKTWPKTDLHAGRLSKKLIRYFTESNPRLFYKKQAPSTEIDAVFTLLVDCSASMFDKMDETKKGIVLFHEALKSVQVPHQIVGFWEDTNDASETSQPNYFNTVVSFKDSLFDAGPSIMSLEPEEDNRDGYAIRQMTKMILKRREEQKFLIVFSDGEPAAFSYEQNGIVDTHEAVLEARKKGIEVINVFLSNSPIEEAQMKTIQDMYGKFSIFVPDVDTLPDVLYPLLKKLLHKSIGA
;
A
#
# COMPACT_ATOMS: atom_id res chain seq x y z
N VAL A 1 -31.70 24.24 -3.41
CA VAL A 1 -31.69 23.22 -2.36
C VAL A 1 -30.23 22.88 -2.08
N GLN A 2 -29.56 23.70 -1.28
CA GLN A 2 -28.19 23.46 -0.78
C GLN A 2 -28.32 23.37 0.74
N GLY A 3 -28.14 22.22 1.34
CA GLY A 3 -28.18 22.16 2.80
C GLY A 3 -28.15 20.79 3.49
N SER A 4 -27.87 19.70 2.80
CA SER A 4 -27.94 18.39 3.47
C SER A 4 -26.64 17.64 3.60
N ALA A 5 -25.56 17.99 2.89
CA ALA A 5 -24.31 17.23 2.88
C ALA A 5 -23.38 17.50 4.07
N LYS A 6 -23.55 18.60 4.81
CA LYS A 6 -22.62 18.99 5.89
C LYS A 6 -22.88 18.35 7.27
N GLN A 7 -24.00 17.69 7.48
CA GLN A 7 -24.32 17.11 8.81
C GLN A 7 -23.99 15.63 8.95
N THR A 8 -23.79 14.90 7.86
CA THR A 8 -23.54 13.44 7.88
C THR A 8 -22.10 13.09 8.28
N HIS A 9 -21.13 13.88 7.90
CA HIS A 9 -19.72 13.60 8.20
C HIS A 9 -19.33 13.66 9.69
N ARG A 10 -20.03 14.47 10.48
CA ARG A 10 -19.68 14.66 11.90
C ARG A 10 -19.98 13.43 12.80
N LYS A 11 -20.85 12.53 12.37
CA LYS A 11 -21.21 11.33 13.18
C LYS A 11 -20.20 10.17 13.00
N ASP A 12 -19.50 10.10 11.88
CA ASP A 12 -18.54 9.02 11.61
C ASP A 12 -17.23 9.19 12.39
N TYR A 13 -16.80 10.43 12.62
CA TYR A 13 -15.56 10.73 13.36
C TYR A 13 -15.62 10.29 14.83
N SER A 14 -16.79 10.34 15.47
CA SER A 14 -16.96 9.88 16.85
C SER A 14 -16.75 8.36 17.00
N LYS A 15 -16.99 7.59 15.92
CA LYS A 15 -16.74 6.15 15.91
C LYS A 15 -15.25 5.82 15.72
N LEU A 16 -14.53 6.65 14.98
CA LEU A 16 -13.07 6.49 14.80
C LEU A 16 -12.31 6.80 16.09
N GLU A 17 -12.69 7.87 16.80
CA GLU A 17 -12.14 8.21 18.13
C GLU A 17 -12.41 7.09 19.14
N ALA A 18 -13.63 6.51 19.13
CA ALA A 18 -13.96 5.36 19.98
C ALA A 18 -13.19 4.08 19.64
N LEU A 19 -12.78 3.89 18.38
CA LEU A 19 -11.94 2.76 17.97
C LEU A 19 -10.48 2.94 18.41
N GLU A 20 -9.96 4.15 18.40
CA GLU A 20 -8.62 4.46 18.93
C GLU A 20 -8.53 4.25 20.46
N GLU A 21 -9.61 4.55 21.19
CA GLU A 21 -9.69 4.31 22.64
C GLU A 21 -9.89 2.82 23.00
N ALA A 22 -10.53 2.04 22.12
CA ALA A 22 -10.80 0.62 22.34
C ALA A 22 -9.60 -0.32 22.08
N GLU A 23 -8.45 0.20 21.63
CA GLU A 23 -7.21 -0.60 21.45
C GLU A 23 -6.67 -1.26 22.74
N GLY A 24 -7.33 -1.03 23.89
CA GLY A 24 -6.98 -1.61 25.19
C GLY A 24 -7.80 -2.83 25.64
N GLU A 25 -8.88 -3.20 24.95
CA GLU A 25 -9.71 -4.33 25.36
C GLU A 25 -9.84 -5.38 24.25
N GLU A 26 -9.28 -6.56 24.50
CA GLU A 26 -9.52 -7.76 23.69
C GLU A 26 -11.01 -8.11 23.69
N SER A 27 -11.74 -7.73 22.67
CA SER A 27 -13.05 -8.33 22.40
C SER A 27 -12.92 -9.42 21.35
N GLY A 28 -12.92 -10.67 21.84
CA GLY A 28 -13.15 -11.84 21.00
C GLY A 28 -14.57 -11.79 20.45
N ALA A 29 -14.71 -11.36 19.20
CA ALA A 29 -15.90 -11.59 18.40
C ALA A 29 -15.41 -12.02 17.02
N ASP A 30 -16.01 -13.08 16.49
CA ASP A 30 -15.82 -13.58 15.12
C ASP A 30 -16.04 -12.45 14.12
N ALA A 31 -15.03 -11.62 13.95
CA ALA A 31 -14.99 -10.64 12.88
C ALA A 31 -15.00 -11.41 11.58
N HIS A 32 -16.02 -11.26 10.77
CA HIS A 32 -16.05 -11.82 9.43
C HIS A 32 -14.72 -11.44 8.75
N GLU A 33 -14.04 -12.41 8.17
CA GLU A 33 -12.70 -12.30 7.58
C GLU A 33 -12.53 -11.09 6.62
N ASN A 34 -13.62 -10.58 6.10
CA ASN A 34 -13.66 -9.43 5.19
C ASN A 34 -14.26 -8.15 5.81
N GLY A 35 -14.57 -8.14 7.12
CA GLY A 35 -15.30 -7.04 7.77
C GLY A 35 -16.82 -7.16 7.61
N LYS A 36 -17.57 -6.57 8.55
CA LYS A 36 -19.05 -6.67 8.60
C LYS A 36 -19.72 -6.09 7.36
N GLU A 37 -19.19 -4.99 6.85
CA GLU A 37 -19.75 -4.25 5.71
C GLU A 37 -19.54 -4.97 4.37
N ASN A 38 -18.70 -6.00 4.34
CA ASN A 38 -18.28 -6.69 3.12
C ASN A 38 -18.79 -8.14 3.04
N LYS A 39 -19.87 -8.45 3.76
CA LYS A 39 -20.42 -9.80 3.83
C LYS A 39 -20.75 -10.40 2.46
N TYR A 40 -21.22 -9.59 1.54
CA TYR A 40 -21.64 -10.00 0.20
C TYR A 40 -20.68 -9.56 -0.91
N ALA A 41 -19.57 -8.96 -0.53
CA ALA A 41 -18.50 -8.60 -1.46
C ALA A 41 -17.71 -9.84 -1.86
N PHE A 42 -17.42 -9.97 -3.14
CA PHE A 42 -16.57 -11.03 -3.67
C PHE A 42 -15.64 -10.51 -4.77
N PRO A 43 -14.45 -11.11 -4.92
CA PRO A 43 -13.47 -10.61 -5.87
C PRO A 43 -13.72 -11.15 -7.27
N VAL A 44 -13.59 -10.30 -8.26
CA VAL A 44 -13.51 -10.66 -9.68
C VAL A 44 -12.13 -10.26 -10.18
N MET A 45 -11.28 -11.25 -10.42
CA MET A 45 -9.91 -11.00 -10.87
C MET A 45 -9.87 -10.81 -12.38
N ILE A 46 -9.29 -9.71 -12.82
CA ILE A 46 -9.12 -9.36 -14.22
C ILE A 46 -7.62 -9.36 -14.54
N SER A 47 -7.27 -9.93 -15.68
CA SER A 47 -5.95 -9.79 -16.29
C SER A 47 -6.08 -8.82 -17.47
N PRO A 48 -5.19 -7.84 -17.58
CA PRO A 48 -5.25 -6.89 -18.68
C PRO A 48 -4.96 -7.57 -20.01
N GLU A 49 -5.53 -7.02 -21.05
CA GLU A 49 -5.12 -7.34 -22.42
C GLU A 49 -3.69 -6.82 -22.68
N PRO A 50 -2.98 -7.40 -23.66
CA PRO A 50 -1.70 -6.86 -24.08
C PRO A 50 -1.83 -5.37 -24.42
N PRO A 51 -0.87 -4.51 -24.02
CA PRO A 51 -0.99 -3.08 -24.24
C PRO A 51 -0.99 -2.74 -25.73
N ALA A 52 -1.89 -1.83 -26.13
CA ALA A 52 -1.94 -1.30 -27.48
C ALA A 52 -0.69 -0.45 -27.77
N PRO A 53 -0.29 -0.29 -29.07
CA PRO A 53 0.87 0.51 -29.44
C PRO A 53 0.84 1.94 -28.87
N GLU A 54 -0.32 2.57 -28.85
CA GLU A 54 -0.53 3.91 -28.31
C GLU A 54 -0.23 3.96 -26.79
N GLN A 55 -0.63 2.94 -26.06
CA GLN A 55 -0.34 2.81 -24.62
C GLN A 55 1.15 2.65 -24.36
N ILE A 56 1.85 1.90 -25.22
CA ILE A 56 3.30 1.74 -25.13
C ILE A 56 4.00 3.10 -25.33
N ASP A 57 3.56 3.90 -26.28
CA ASP A 57 4.15 5.20 -26.55
C ASP A 57 3.87 6.21 -25.43
N VAL A 58 2.66 6.25 -24.90
CA VAL A 58 2.31 7.07 -23.73
C VAL A 58 3.14 6.67 -22.50
N TYR A 59 3.30 5.36 -22.26
CA TYR A 59 4.14 4.89 -21.18
C TYR A 59 5.60 5.34 -21.33
N LYS A 60 6.19 5.22 -22.52
CA LYS A 60 7.56 5.69 -22.79
C LYS A 60 7.70 7.19 -22.54
N GLN A 61 6.70 7.97 -22.91
CA GLN A 61 6.67 9.41 -22.63
C GLN A 61 6.68 9.69 -21.14
N HIS A 62 5.78 9.04 -20.36
CA HIS A 62 5.75 9.18 -18.91
C HIS A 62 7.06 8.74 -18.26
N ALA A 63 7.62 7.61 -18.65
CA ALA A 63 8.89 7.12 -18.15
C ALA A 63 10.05 8.11 -18.37
N LYS A 64 10.05 8.79 -19.52
CA LYS A 64 11.03 9.83 -19.81
C LYS A 64 10.84 11.08 -18.94
N GLU A 65 9.60 11.50 -18.76
CA GLU A 65 9.26 12.66 -17.90
C GLU A 65 9.67 12.46 -16.45
N ILE A 66 9.49 11.24 -15.92
CA ILE A 66 9.77 10.93 -14.50
C ILE A 66 11.22 10.49 -14.23
N GLU A 67 12.06 10.35 -15.24
CA GLU A 67 13.42 9.82 -15.08
C GLU A 67 14.28 10.53 -14.01
N PRO A 68 14.28 11.86 -13.87
CA PRO A 68 15.03 12.56 -12.80
C PRO A 68 14.51 12.17 -11.41
N TYR A 69 13.21 12.05 -11.25
CA TYR A 69 12.54 11.72 -9.99
C TYR A 69 12.69 10.25 -9.64
N GLN A 70 12.72 9.39 -10.65
CA GLN A 70 13.00 7.97 -10.50
C GLN A 70 14.37 7.72 -9.87
N LYS A 71 15.40 8.42 -10.31
CA LYS A 71 16.75 8.32 -9.73
C LYS A 71 16.76 8.70 -8.25
N ARG A 72 16.04 9.74 -7.87
CA ARG A 72 15.89 10.16 -6.46
C ARG A 72 15.14 9.13 -5.64
N LEU A 73 14.00 8.64 -6.13
CA LEU A 73 13.21 7.63 -5.45
C LEU A 73 13.99 6.32 -5.30
N LYS A 74 14.71 5.89 -6.34
CA LYS A 74 15.61 4.74 -6.28
C LYS A 74 16.63 4.87 -5.15
N GLN A 75 17.33 6.00 -5.08
CA GLN A 75 18.34 6.25 -4.04
C GLN A 75 17.72 6.22 -2.63
N MET A 76 16.52 6.76 -2.48
CA MET A 76 15.78 6.73 -1.23
C MET A 76 15.43 5.30 -0.81
N ILE A 77 14.87 4.52 -1.71
CA ILE A 77 14.50 3.12 -1.46
C ILE A 77 15.74 2.33 -1.05
N GLN A 78 16.83 2.46 -1.79
CA GLN A 78 18.11 1.80 -1.47
C GLN A 78 18.60 2.19 -0.08
N LYS A 79 18.77 3.49 0.17
CA LYS A 79 19.27 4.00 1.45
C LYS A 79 18.40 3.58 2.65
N THR A 80 17.09 3.53 2.45
CA THR A 80 16.14 3.24 3.52
C THR A 80 16.04 1.74 3.80
N LEU A 81 16.02 0.91 2.77
CA LEU A 81 15.83 -0.53 2.90
C LEU A 81 17.15 -1.29 3.10
N GLU A 82 18.29 -0.79 2.58
CA GLU A 82 19.61 -1.37 2.81
C GLU A 82 20.09 -1.26 4.26
N HIS A 83 19.68 -0.23 4.98
CA HIS A 83 20.07 -0.03 6.39
C HIS A 83 19.63 -1.19 7.31
N LYS A 84 18.64 -1.96 6.94
CA LYS A 84 18.21 -3.14 7.72
C LYS A 84 19.08 -4.37 7.51
N LYS A 85 19.81 -4.48 6.40
CA LYS A 85 20.62 -5.67 6.06
C LYS A 85 22.03 -5.70 6.67
N THR A 86 22.50 -4.64 7.27
CA THR A 86 23.86 -4.56 7.86
C THR A 86 23.96 -5.18 9.26
N TRP A 87 22.87 -5.69 9.83
CA TRP A 87 22.90 -6.33 11.13
C TRP A 87 23.45 -7.76 11.00
N PRO A 88 24.58 -8.10 11.65
CA PRO A 88 25.08 -9.45 11.62
C PRO A 88 24.06 -10.39 12.27
N LYS A 89 23.73 -11.50 11.62
CA LYS A 89 23.01 -12.57 12.28
C LYS A 89 23.87 -13.09 13.43
N THR A 90 23.41 -12.88 14.64
CA THR A 90 24.05 -13.36 15.88
C THR A 90 23.39 -14.66 16.34
N ASP A 91 24.02 -15.32 17.30
CA ASP A 91 23.49 -16.53 17.94
C ASP A 91 23.30 -17.73 16.98
N LEU A 92 24.29 -17.98 16.13
CA LEU A 92 24.32 -19.09 15.18
C LEU A 92 25.17 -20.26 15.69
N HIS A 93 24.92 -21.47 15.16
CA HIS A 93 25.71 -22.65 15.43
C HIS A 93 27.03 -22.75 14.58
N ALA A 94 27.11 -21.96 13.52
CA ALA A 94 28.31 -21.92 12.64
C ALA A 94 28.54 -20.50 12.09
N GLY A 95 29.82 -20.11 11.96
CA GLY A 95 30.21 -18.79 11.47
C GLY A 95 31.50 -18.27 12.13
N ARG A 96 31.58 -16.93 12.33
CA ARG A 96 32.66 -16.31 13.09
C ARG A 96 32.33 -16.33 14.58
N LEU A 97 33.35 -16.64 15.39
CA LEU A 97 33.21 -16.71 16.84
C LEU A 97 32.82 -15.32 17.42
N SER A 98 31.77 -15.29 18.24
CA SER A 98 31.36 -14.08 18.97
C SER A 98 32.37 -13.79 20.09
N LYS A 99 32.63 -12.50 20.34
CA LYS A 99 33.48 -12.09 21.50
C LYS A 99 32.84 -12.38 22.85
N LYS A 100 31.55 -12.73 22.88
CA LYS A 100 30.82 -13.11 24.12
C LYS A 100 31.01 -14.60 24.43
N LEU A 101 32.24 -15.03 24.67
CA LEU A 101 32.59 -16.43 24.94
C LEU A 101 32.04 -16.95 26.29
N ILE A 102 31.59 -16.07 27.17
CA ILE A 102 31.08 -16.44 28.51
C ILE A 102 29.89 -17.43 28.44
N ARG A 103 29.10 -17.37 27.37
CA ARG A 103 28.02 -18.32 27.11
C ARG A 103 28.46 -19.77 26.93
N TYR A 104 29.70 -19.99 26.54
CA TYR A 104 30.29 -21.34 26.41
C TYR A 104 30.29 -22.10 27.74
N PHE A 105 30.42 -21.37 28.83
CA PHE A 105 30.51 -21.96 30.18
C PHE A 105 29.14 -22.01 30.89
N THR A 106 28.11 -21.33 30.36
CA THR A 106 26.81 -21.17 31.01
C THR A 106 25.66 -21.86 30.30
N GLU A 107 25.82 -22.23 29.05
CA GLU A 107 24.76 -22.87 28.24
C GLU A 107 25.19 -24.23 27.70
N SER A 108 24.28 -25.19 27.74
CA SER A 108 24.51 -26.56 27.28
C SER A 108 24.64 -26.67 25.74
N ASN A 109 24.17 -25.70 24.98
CA ASN A 109 24.27 -25.63 23.54
C ASN A 109 24.46 -24.17 23.06
N PRO A 110 25.65 -23.58 23.31
CA PRO A 110 25.88 -22.18 23.07
C PRO A 110 25.97 -21.86 21.59
N ARG A 111 25.13 -20.91 21.15
CA ARG A 111 25.19 -20.33 19.80
C ARG A 111 26.23 -19.21 19.77
N LEU A 112 27.48 -19.57 19.57
CA LEU A 112 28.63 -18.66 19.72
C LEU A 112 29.05 -17.97 18.43
N PHE A 113 28.47 -18.33 17.33
CA PHE A 113 28.89 -17.84 16.03
C PHE A 113 28.02 -16.73 15.51
N TYR A 114 28.63 -15.79 14.82
CA TYR A 114 27.92 -14.80 14.01
C TYR A 114 28.41 -14.89 12.55
N LYS A 115 27.52 -14.65 11.62
CA LYS A 115 27.83 -14.55 10.21
C LYS A 115 27.84 -13.07 9.83
N LYS A 116 29.00 -12.53 9.52
CA LYS A 116 29.11 -11.24 8.87
C LYS A 116 28.55 -11.43 7.46
N GLN A 117 27.30 -11.04 7.23
CA GLN A 117 26.79 -11.02 5.87
C GLN A 117 27.62 -10.01 5.10
N ALA A 118 28.19 -10.44 3.96
CA ALA A 118 28.61 -9.48 2.95
C ALA A 118 27.39 -8.57 2.66
N PRO A 119 27.57 -7.26 2.50
CA PRO A 119 26.47 -6.39 2.14
C PRO A 119 25.82 -6.95 0.88
N SER A 120 24.68 -7.63 1.07
CA SER A 120 23.86 -8.11 -0.03
C SER A 120 23.23 -6.87 -0.63
N THR A 121 23.41 -6.65 -1.92
CA THR A 121 22.76 -5.58 -2.68
C THR A 121 21.25 -5.83 -2.87
N GLU A 122 20.78 -6.99 -2.44
CA GLU A 122 19.37 -7.34 -2.53
C GLU A 122 18.57 -6.76 -1.36
N ILE A 123 17.49 -6.08 -1.71
CA ILE A 123 16.52 -5.55 -0.77
C ILE A 123 15.46 -6.62 -0.52
N ASP A 124 15.27 -7.03 0.74
CA ASP A 124 14.27 -8.02 1.13
C ASP A 124 12.92 -7.34 1.43
N ALA A 125 12.29 -6.86 0.39
CA ALA A 125 11.01 -6.16 0.44
C ALA A 125 10.12 -6.50 -0.74
N VAL A 126 8.82 -6.35 -0.54
CA VAL A 126 7.79 -6.49 -1.56
C VAL A 126 6.77 -5.37 -1.44
N PHE A 127 6.29 -4.85 -2.56
CA PHE A 127 5.30 -3.78 -2.62
C PHE A 127 4.05 -4.23 -3.37
N THR A 128 2.91 -3.76 -2.90
CA THR A 128 1.67 -3.73 -3.68
C THR A 128 1.24 -2.29 -3.85
N LEU A 129 1.02 -1.86 -5.08
CA LEU A 129 0.43 -0.59 -5.42
C LEU A 129 -1.04 -0.84 -5.75
N LEU A 130 -1.92 -0.43 -4.87
CA LEU A 130 -3.37 -0.57 -5.00
C LEU A 130 -3.96 0.76 -5.47
N VAL A 131 -4.61 0.76 -6.62
CA VAL A 131 -5.06 1.98 -7.30
C VAL A 131 -6.57 2.04 -7.31
N ASP A 132 -7.11 3.06 -6.68
CA ASP A 132 -8.53 3.40 -6.75
C ASP A 132 -8.90 3.80 -8.19
N CYS A 133 -9.75 2.99 -8.81
CA CYS A 133 -10.32 3.24 -10.13
C CYS A 133 -11.79 3.67 -10.04
N SER A 134 -12.18 4.38 -8.99
CA SER A 134 -13.51 4.97 -8.91
C SER A 134 -13.67 6.15 -9.86
N ALA A 135 -14.92 6.52 -10.15
CA ALA A 135 -15.24 7.62 -11.05
C ALA A 135 -14.67 8.96 -10.60
N SER A 136 -14.54 9.18 -9.29
CA SER A 136 -13.93 10.39 -8.71
C SER A 136 -12.45 10.59 -9.07
N MET A 137 -11.78 9.52 -9.52
CA MET A 137 -10.39 9.56 -9.96
C MET A 137 -10.21 10.12 -11.38
N PHE A 138 -11.28 10.45 -12.09
CA PHE A 138 -11.23 10.86 -13.50
C PHE A 138 -10.25 12.00 -13.77
N ASP A 139 -10.30 13.06 -13.00
CA ASP A 139 -9.43 14.24 -13.13
C ASP A 139 -8.03 14.06 -12.51
N LYS A 140 -7.81 12.98 -11.76
CA LYS A 140 -6.59 12.67 -11.01
C LYS A 140 -5.82 11.48 -11.61
N MET A 141 -6.44 10.73 -12.52
CA MET A 141 -5.89 9.46 -13.00
C MET A 141 -4.58 9.65 -13.76
N ASP A 142 -4.41 10.71 -14.53
CA ASP A 142 -3.17 10.96 -15.29
C ASP A 142 -1.97 11.20 -14.35
N GLU A 143 -2.12 12.04 -13.33
CA GLU A 143 -1.07 12.25 -12.32
C GLU A 143 -0.81 10.99 -11.50
N THR A 144 -1.86 10.26 -11.17
CA THR A 144 -1.76 8.98 -10.46
C THR A 144 -0.97 7.97 -11.29
N LYS A 145 -1.27 7.82 -12.57
CA LYS A 145 -0.51 6.96 -13.49
C LYS A 145 0.98 7.34 -13.55
N LYS A 146 1.31 8.63 -13.60
CA LYS A 146 2.71 9.09 -13.56
C LYS A 146 3.40 8.69 -12.24
N GLY A 147 2.73 8.85 -11.11
CA GLY A 147 3.24 8.41 -9.82
C GLY A 147 3.46 6.90 -9.76
N ILE A 148 2.55 6.11 -10.33
CA ILE A 148 2.67 4.65 -10.41
C ILE A 148 3.83 4.24 -11.32
N VAL A 149 4.00 4.88 -12.47
CA VAL A 149 5.15 4.67 -13.36
C VAL A 149 6.46 4.97 -12.64
N LEU A 150 6.51 6.07 -11.87
CA LEU A 150 7.67 6.44 -11.05
C LEU A 150 8.02 5.33 -10.05
N PHE A 151 7.05 4.83 -9.29
CA PHE A 151 7.25 3.71 -8.36
C PHE A 151 7.70 2.44 -9.07
N HIS A 152 7.01 2.07 -10.14
CA HIS A 152 7.33 0.87 -10.92
C HIS A 152 8.77 0.89 -11.43
N GLU A 153 9.20 1.95 -12.07
CA GLU A 153 10.55 2.09 -12.61
C GLU A 153 11.61 2.12 -11.49
N ALA A 154 11.33 2.81 -10.37
CA ALA A 154 12.23 2.83 -9.24
C ALA A 154 12.38 1.44 -8.59
N LEU A 155 11.28 0.74 -8.32
CA LEU A 155 11.29 -0.59 -7.71
C LEU A 155 11.93 -1.63 -8.62
N LYS A 156 11.63 -1.58 -9.92
CA LYS A 156 12.26 -2.42 -10.94
C LYS A 156 13.78 -2.21 -10.98
N SER A 157 14.24 -0.97 -10.92
CA SER A 157 15.66 -0.63 -10.97
C SER A 157 16.49 -1.14 -9.78
N VAL A 158 15.85 -1.38 -8.64
CA VAL A 158 16.47 -1.96 -7.44
C VAL A 158 16.09 -3.43 -7.22
N GLN A 159 15.47 -4.06 -8.21
CA GLN A 159 15.08 -5.47 -8.20
C GLN A 159 14.14 -5.84 -7.05
N VAL A 160 13.22 -4.94 -6.68
CA VAL A 160 12.19 -5.17 -5.67
C VAL A 160 10.90 -5.66 -6.34
N PRO A 161 10.45 -6.88 -6.04
CA PRO A 161 9.19 -7.40 -6.58
C PRO A 161 8.01 -6.56 -6.13
N HIS A 162 7.08 -6.32 -7.02
CA HIS A 162 5.86 -5.57 -6.75
C HIS A 162 4.72 -5.99 -7.66
N GLN A 163 3.50 -5.68 -7.25
CA GLN A 163 2.32 -5.77 -8.11
C GLN A 163 1.60 -4.44 -8.15
N ILE A 164 0.85 -4.22 -9.22
CA ILE A 164 0.01 -3.03 -9.41
C ILE A 164 -1.38 -3.52 -9.76
N VAL A 165 -2.35 -3.14 -8.92
CA VAL A 165 -3.74 -3.61 -9.01
C VAL A 165 -4.67 -2.42 -8.96
N GLY A 166 -5.48 -2.24 -10.00
CA GLY A 166 -6.63 -1.33 -9.97
C GLY A 166 -7.84 -2.02 -9.35
N PHE A 167 -8.66 -1.29 -8.59
CA PHE A 167 -9.87 -1.84 -7.99
C PHE A 167 -11.07 -0.92 -8.14
N TRP A 168 -12.25 -1.51 -8.28
CA TRP A 168 -13.54 -0.82 -8.27
C TRP A 168 -14.68 -1.79 -7.97
N GLU A 169 -15.83 -1.26 -7.59
CA GLU A 169 -17.09 -2.00 -7.50
C GLU A 169 -18.03 -1.51 -8.60
N ASP A 170 -18.63 -2.46 -9.34
CA ASP A 170 -19.59 -2.10 -10.38
C ASP A 170 -20.95 -1.78 -9.73
N THR A 171 -21.39 -0.53 -9.86
CA THR A 171 -22.65 -0.04 -9.30
C THR A 171 -23.85 -0.75 -9.91
N ASN A 172 -23.81 -1.08 -11.19
CA ASN A 172 -24.93 -1.69 -11.91
C ASN A 172 -25.15 -3.14 -11.50
N ASP A 173 -24.06 -3.86 -11.18
CA ASP A 173 -24.11 -5.25 -10.79
C ASP A 173 -24.21 -5.44 -9.27
N ALA A 174 -24.05 -4.38 -8.48
CA ALA A 174 -24.14 -4.44 -7.02
C ALA A 174 -25.58 -4.49 -6.53
N SER A 175 -25.82 -5.32 -5.52
CA SER A 175 -27.09 -5.46 -4.83
C SER A 175 -26.88 -5.69 -3.33
N GLU A 176 -27.98 -5.75 -2.57
CA GLU A 176 -27.92 -6.05 -1.13
C GLU A 176 -27.26 -7.40 -0.79
N THR A 177 -27.28 -8.35 -1.73
CA THR A 177 -26.80 -9.72 -1.51
C THR A 177 -25.67 -10.14 -2.43
N SER A 178 -25.19 -9.25 -3.31
CA SER A 178 -24.14 -9.56 -4.29
C SER A 178 -23.42 -8.29 -4.69
N GLN A 179 -22.14 -8.21 -4.35
CA GLN A 179 -21.30 -7.01 -4.57
C GLN A 179 -19.98 -7.43 -5.23
N PRO A 180 -19.96 -7.49 -6.58
CA PRO A 180 -18.75 -7.83 -7.30
C PRO A 180 -17.71 -6.72 -7.23
N ASN A 181 -16.52 -7.03 -6.73
CA ASN A 181 -15.38 -6.13 -6.65
C ASN A 181 -14.30 -6.57 -7.61
N TYR A 182 -14.00 -5.73 -8.55
CA TYR A 182 -13.07 -6.01 -9.64
C TYR A 182 -11.65 -5.63 -9.23
N PHE A 183 -10.71 -6.55 -9.53
CA PHE A 183 -9.29 -6.34 -9.33
C PHE A 183 -8.56 -6.56 -10.65
N ASN A 184 -8.05 -5.47 -11.22
CA ASN A 184 -7.29 -5.48 -12.46
C ASN A 184 -5.79 -5.48 -12.14
N THR A 185 -5.17 -6.65 -12.21
CA THR A 185 -3.73 -6.78 -11.97
C THR A 185 -2.96 -6.41 -13.23
N VAL A 186 -2.63 -5.14 -13.40
CA VAL A 186 -1.90 -4.62 -14.58
C VAL A 186 -0.43 -5.01 -14.58
N VAL A 187 0.17 -5.18 -13.40
CA VAL A 187 1.52 -5.72 -13.23
C VAL A 187 1.48 -6.77 -12.12
N SER A 188 1.82 -8.01 -12.45
CA SER A 188 1.93 -9.09 -11.45
C SER A 188 3.30 -9.07 -10.76
N PHE A 189 3.42 -9.68 -9.58
CA PHE A 189 4.72 -9.85 -8.92
C PHE A 189 5.75 -10.52 -9.81
N LYS A 190 5.33 -11.50 -10.61
CA LYS A 190 6.21 -12.23 -11.52
C LYS A 190 6.75 -11.35 -12.62
N ASP A 191 5.92 -10.46 -13.16
CA ASP A 191 6.25 -9.65 -14.33
C ASP A 191 6.87 -8.30 -13.96
N SER A 192 6.84 -7.91 -12.69
CA SER A 192 7.24 -6.58 -12.21
C SER A 192 8.70 -6.20 -12.50
N LEU A 193 9.57 -7.18 -12.65
CA LEU A 193 11.00 -6.97 -12.94
C LEU A 193 11.33 -7.03 -14.43
N PHE A 194 10.31 -7.20 -15.28
CA PHE A 194 10.40 -7.26 -16.72
C PHE A 194 9.67 -6.08 -17.40
N ASP A 195 9.35 -6.21 -18.68
CA ASP A 195 8.75 -5.13 -19.47
C ASP A 195 7.21 -5.08 -19.37
N ALA A 196 6.70 -5.07 -18.14
CA ALA A 196 5.26 -5.02 -17.85
C ALA A 196 4.68 -3.59 -17.72
N GLY A 197 5.53 -2.57 -17.69
CA GLY A 197 5.15 -1.19 -17.44
C GLY A 197 4.02 -0.62 -18.31
N PRO A 198 4.02 -0.83 -19.63
CA PRO A 198 2.96 -0.30 -20.51
C PRO A 198 1.54 -0.69 -20.12
N SER A 199 1.33 -1.83 -19.46
CA SER A 199 0.03 -2.25 -18.95
C SER A 199 -0.55 -1.33 -17.89
N ILE A 200 0.26 -0.49 -17.25
CA ILE A 200 -0.18 0.54 -16.29
C ILE A 200 -1.13 1.54 -16.97
N MET A 201 -0.95 1.77 -18.27
CA MET A 201 -1.79 2.69 -19.04
C MET A 201 -3.22 2.18 -19.25
N SER A 202 -3.50 0.92 -18.96
CA SER A 202 -4.86 0.35 -19.00
C SER A 202 -5.70 0.67 -17.74
N LEU A 203 -5.12 1.28 -16.72
CA LEU A 203 -5.88 1.76 -15.57
C LEU A 203 -6.77 2.93 -15.99
N GLU A 204 -8.07 2.79 -15.78
CA GLU A 204 -9.07 3.79 -16.14
C GLU A 204 -10.05 4.00 -14.98
N PRO A 205 -10.65 5.19 -14.86
CA PRO A 205 -11.75 5.41 -13.94
C PRO A 205 -12.97 4.59 -14.35
N GLU A 206 -13.56 3.91 -13.38
CA GLU A 206 -14.74 3.05 -13.55
C GLU A 206 -15.91 3.63 -12.75
N GLU A 207 -16.36 2.95 -11.70
CA GLU A 207 -17.57 3.35 -10.95
C GLU A 207 -17.29 3.62 -9.48
N ASP A 208 -17.59 2.67 -8.61
CA ASP A 208 -17.54 2.84 -7.16
C ASP A 208 -16.26 2.21 -6.54
N ASN A 209 -16.07 2.40 -5.26
CA ASN A 209 -14.92 1.86 -4.55
C ASN A 209 -15.28 1.37 -3.14
N ARG A 210 -14.88 0.14 -2.84
CA ARG A 210 -15.00 -0.52 -1.54
C ARG A 210 -13.60 -0.75 -0.96
N ASP A 211 -13.02 0.32 -0.43
CA ASP A 211 -11.61 0.40 -0.05
C ASP A 211 -11.21 -0.62 1.02
N GLY A 212 -12.01 -0.77 2.07
CA GLY A 212 -11.73 -1.72 3.13
C GLY A 212 -11.66 -3.16 2.63
N TYR A 213 -12.57 -3.53 1.74
CA TYR A 213 -12.53 -4.85 1.10
C TYR A 213 -11.28 -5.03 0.23
N ALA A 214 -10.96 -4.04 -0.58
CA ALA A 214 -9.78 -4.08 -1.45
C ALA A 214 -8.48 -4.21 -0.65
N ILE A 215 -8.33 -3.46 0.43
CA ILE A 215 -7.18 -3.53 1.33
C ILE A 215 -7.05 -4.92 1.94
N ARG A 216 -8.15 -5.54 2.39
CA ARG A 216 -8.14 -6.89 2.95
C ARG A 216 -7.76 -7.95 1.92
N GLN A 217 -8.22 -7.82 0.67
CA GLN A 217 -7.83 -8.74 -0.42
C GLN A 217 -6.33 -8.62 -0.73
N MET A 218 -5.80 -7.41 -0.81
CA MET A 218 -4.37 -7.20 -1.04
C MET A 218 -3.54 -7.70 0.16
N THR A 219 -4.00 -7.48 1.38
CA THR A 219 -3.38 -8.03 2.59
C THR A 219 -3.19 -9.55 2.50
N LYS A 220 -4.23 -10.28 2.09
CA LYS A 220 -4.16 -11.73 1.89
C LYS A 220 -3.13 -12.13 0.83
N MET A 221 -3.02 -11.37 -0.25
CA MET A 221 -2.04 -11.63 -1.31
C MET A 221 -0.61 -11.35 -0.85
N ILE A 222 -0.39 -10.23 -0.18
CA ILE A 222 0.94 -9.82 0.31
C ILE A 222 1.46 -10.79 1.37
N LEU A 223 0.61 -11.31 2.26
CA LEU A 223 0.99 -12.26 3.30
C LEU A 223 1.49 -13.60 2.75
N LYS A 224 1.16 -13.95 1.52
CA LYS A 224 1.70 -15.15 0.85
C LYS A 224 3.16 -14.97 0.39
N ARG A 225 3.67 -13.74 0.40
CA ARG A 225 5.04 -13.45 0.00
C ARG A 225 6.01 -13.74 1.14
N ARG A 226 7.25 -14.08 0.78
CA ARG A 226 8.31 -14.48 1.72
C ARG A 226 9.19 -13.32 2.20
N GLU A 227 9.12 -12.19 1.51
CA GLU A 227 9.91 -11.00 1.83
C GLU A 227 9.59 -10.51 3.24
N GLU A 228 10.64 -10.13 3.98
CA GLU A 228 10.51 -9.69 5.37
C GLU A 228 9.74 -8.37 5.48
N GLN A 229 10.01 -7.44 4.57
CA GLN A 229 9.37 -6.12 4.56
C GLN A 229 8.25 -6.09 3.53
N LYS A 230 7.04 -5.75 3.99
CA LYS A 230 5.83 -5.75 3.16
C LYS A 230 5.19 -4.38 3.19
N PHE A 231 4.95 -3.82 2.01
CA PHE A 231 4.36 -2.50 1.84
C PHE A 231 3.10 -2.57 0.97
N LEU A 232 2.07 -1.88 1.42
CA LEU A 232 0.86 -1.62 0.65
C LEU A 232 0.73 -0.11 0.48
N ILE A 233 0.88 0.37 -0.75
CA ILE A 233 0.71 1.77 -1.12
C ILE A 233 -0.64 1.90 -1.81
N VAL A 234 -1.55 2.66 -1.21
CA VAL A 234 -2.90 2.88 -1.73
C VAL A 234 -2.97 4.26 -2.39
N PHE A 235 -3.26 4.28 -3.67
CA PHE A 235 -3.51 5.51 -4.43
C PHE A 235 -5.01 5.73 -4.48
N SER A 236 -5.53 6.64 -3.65
CA SER A 236 -6.96 6.91 -3.53
C SER A 236 -7.21 8.36 -3.17
N ASP A 237 -8.32 8.92 -3.63
CA ASP A 237 -8.80 10.24 -3.26
C ASP A 237 -9.70 10.26 -2.00
N GLY A 238 -9.92 9.11 -1.40
CA GLY A 238 -10.28 8.94 -0.02
C GLY A 238 -11.74 8.81 0.34
N GLU A 239 -12.70 8.83 -0.59
CA GLU A 239 -14.10 8.62 -0.24
C GLU A 239 -14.63 7.27 -0.73
N PRO A 240 -14.79 6.26 0.17
CA PRO A 240 -15.42 5.00 -0.21
C PRO A 240 -16.89 5.22 -0.58
N ALA A 241 -17.29 4.81 -1.78
CA ALA A 241 -18.60 5.12 -2.36
C ALA A 241 -19.36 3.88 -2.88
N ALA A 242 -19.01 2.68 -2.44
CA ALA A 242 -19.65 1.45 -2.86
C ALA A 242 -21.09 1.29 -2.37
N PHE A 243 -21.80 0.30 -2.91
CA PHE A 243 -23.18 0.00 -2.55
C PHE A 243 -23.37 -0.23 -1.04
N SER A 244 -24.26 0.51 -0.41
CA SER A 244 -24.56 0.46 1.03
C SER A 244 -23.32 0.64 1.94
N TYR A 245 -22.29 1.33 1.45
CA TYR A 245 -20.98 1.44 2.11
C TYR A 245 -20.69 2.84 2.65
N GLU A 246 -21.33 3.87 2.10
CA GLU A 246 -21.01 5.29 2.28
C GLU A 246 -20.76 5.73 3.73
N GLN A 247 -21.67 5.42 4.65
CA GLN A 247 -21.55 5.86 6.05
C GLN A 247 -20.54 5.05 6.88
N ASN A 248 -20.36 3.79 6.54
CA ASN A 248 -19.49 2.88 7.28
C ASN A 248 -18.15 2.62 6.54
N GLY A 249 -18.04 3.09 5.30
CA GLY A 249 -16.87 2.84 4.46
C GLY A 249 -15.59 3.42 5.02
N ILE A 250 -15.64 4.59 5.64
CA ILE A 250 -14.49 5.22 6.29
C ILE A 250 -14.02 4.37 7.48
N VAL A 251 -14.94 3.95 8.32
CA VAL A 251 -14.64 3.10 9.49
C VAL A 251 -14.10 1.75 9.04
N ASP A 252 -14.75 1.11 8.07
CA ASP A 252 -14.31 -0.18 7.55
C ASP A 252 -12.93 -0.11 6.90
N THR A 253 -12.64 0.96 6.17
CA THR A 253 -11.32 1.20 5.59
C THR A 253 -10.26 1.38 6.67
N HIS A 254 -10.56 2.15 7.71
CA HIS A 254 -9.68 2.32 8.87
C HIS A 254 -9.38 0.98 9.56
N GLU A 255 -10.41 0.17 9.82
CA GLU A 255 -10.26 -1.17 10.39
C GLU A 255 -9.37 -2.07 9.51
N ALA A 256 -9.60 -2.07 8.20
CA ALA A 256 -8.79 -2.84 7.25
C ALA A 256 -7.32 -2.42 7.27
N VAL A 257 -7.04 -1.13 7.36
CA VAL A 257 -5.68 -0.59 7.48
C VAL A 257 -5.02 -1.04 8.78
N LEU A 258 -5.73 -0.98 9.90
CA LEU A 258 -5.22 -1.46 11.20
C LEU A 258 -4.94 -2.96 11.19
N GLU A 259 -5.84 -3.77 10.62
CA GLU A 259 -5.66 -5.21 10.47
C GLU A 259 -4.40 -5.55 9.65
N ALA A 260 -4.17 -4.85 8.55
CA ALA A 260 -2.99 -5.04 7.72
C ALA A 260 -1.70 -4.69 8.49
N ARG A 261 -1.71 -3.59 9.23
CA ARG A 261 -0.57 -3.16 10.08
C ARG A 261 -0.28 -4.14 11.20
N LYS A 262 -1.30 -4.67 11.87
CA LYS A 262 -1.15 -5.71 12.90
C LYS A 262 -0.51 -6.99 12.34
N LYS A 263 -0.72 -7.27 11.07
CA LYS A 263 -0.10 -8.41 10.35
C LYS A 263 1.29 -8.10 9.79
N GLY A 264 1.87 -6.95 10.10
CA GLY A 264 3.22 -6.57 9.71
C GLY A 264 3.34 -5.94 8.31
N ILE A 265 2.23 -5.47 7.74
CA ILE A 265 2.22 -4.74 6.47
C ILE A 265 2.21 -3.25 6.75
N GLU A 266 3.16 -2.52 6.17
CA GLU A 266 3.18 -1.06 6.24
C GLU A 266 2.22 -0.50 5.18
N VAL A 267 1.18 0.19 5.61
CA VAL A 267 0.15 0.77 4.74
C VAL A 267 0.35 2.28 4.64
N ILE A 268 0.46 2.77 3.42
CA ILE A 268 0.62 4.20 3.10
C ILE A 268 -0.46 4.58 2.09
N ASN A 269 -1.11 5.72 2.30
CA ASN A 269 -1.95 6.34 1.29
C ASN A 269 -1.19 7.45 0.56
N VAL A 270 -1.30 7.46 -0.76
CA VAL A 270 -0.77 8.51 -1.64
C VAL A 270 -1.93 9.14 -2.40
N PHE A 271 -2.11 10.44 -2.21
CA PHE A 271 -3.08 11.23 -2.94
C PHE A 271 -2.34 12.20 -3.88
N LEU A 272 -2.50 11.99 -5.16
CA LEU A 272 -1.94 12.83 -6.23
C LEU A 272 -3.05 13.65 -6.89
N SER A 273 -2.89 14.98 -6.93
CA SER A 273 -3.86 15.86 -7.56
C SER A 273 -3.20 17.12 -8.11
N ASN A 274 -3.59 17.54 -9.30
CA ASN A 274 -3.18 18.82 -9.90
C ASN A 274 -3.99 20.00 -9.36
N SER A 275 -5.01 19.76 -8.55
CA SER A 275 -5.88 20.77 -7.97
C SER A 275 -5.62 20.90 -6.48
N PRO A 276 -5.94 22.06 -5.88
CA PRO A 276 -5.90 22.21 -4.43
C PRO A 276 -6.80 21.18 -3.75
N ILE A 277 -6.28 20.51 -2.72
CA ILE A 277 -7.01 19.50 -1.96
C ILE A 277 -7.78 20.23 -0.86
N GLU A 278 -9.07 19.94 -0.74
CA GLU A 278 -9.92 20.50 0.31
C GLU A 278 -9.51 19.95 1.69
N GLU A 279 -9.54 20.79 2.70
CA GLU A 279 -9.20 20.42 4.09
C GLU A 279 -10.07 19.28 4.62
N ALA A 280 -11.37 19.28 4.28
CA ALA A 280 -12.29 18.22 4.65
C ALA A 280 -11.89 16.86 4.03
N GLN A 281 -11.42 16.86 2.79
CA GLN A 281 -10.95 15.67 2.10
C GLN A 281 -9.64 15.14 2.71
N MET A 282 -8.68 16.02 3.03
CA MET A 282 -7.46 15.66 3.74
C MET A 282 -7.77 14.99 5.07
N LYS A 283 -8.72 15.55 5.83
CA LYS A 283 -9.15 15.00 7.11
C LYS A 283 -9.75 13.61 6.96
N THR A 284 -10.64 13.40 6.00
CA THR A 284 -11.23 12.08 5.72
C THR A 284 -10.17 11.03 5.42
N ILE A 285 -9.17 11.36 4.60
CA ILE A 285 -8.06 10.47 4.29
C ILE A 285 -7.23 10.16 5.53
N GLN A 286 -6.92 11.17 6.35
CA GLN A 286 -6.16 10.98 7.59
C GLN A 286 -6.92 10.13 8.61
N ASP A 287 -8.25 10.22 8.66
CA ASP A 287 -9.08 9.38 9.53
C ASP A 287 -9.02 7.90 9.12
N MET A 288 -8.88 7.59 7.83
CA MET A 288 -8.74 6.21 7.36
C MET A 288 -7.33 5.65 7.52
N TYR A 289 -6.30 6.41 7.17
CA TYR A 289 -4.92 5.95 7.06
C TYR A 289 -4.00 6.48 8.18
N GLY A 290 -4.49 7.40 9.00
CA GLY A 290 -3.72 8.07 10.04
C GLY A 290 -2.63 8.97 9.45
N LYS A 291 -1.54 9.11 10.20
CA LYS A 291 -0.38 9.93 9.81
C LYS A 291 0.45 9.38 8.65
N PHE A 292 0.09 8.24 8.09
CA PHE A 292 0.74 7.61 6.95
C PHE A 292 0.00 7.92 5.64
N SER A 293 -0.60 9.08 5.56
CA SER A 293 -1.17 9.67 4.35
C SER A 293 -0.26 10.76 3.83
N ILE A 294 -0.01 10.80 2.53
CA ILE A 294 0.75 11.87 1.89
C ILE A 294 -0.07 12.50 0.77
N PHE A 295 -0.03 13.83 0.74
CA PHE A 295 -0.72 14.65 -0.25
C PHE A 295 0.34 15.24 -1.17
N VAL A 296 0.27 14.90 -2.44
CA VAL A 296 1.29 15.24 -3.43
C VAL A 296 0.66 16.12 -4.50
N PRO A 297 1.01 17.43 -4.58
CA PRO A 297 0.44 18.36 -5.55
C PRO A 297 0.87 18.05 -6.98
N ASP A 298 2.05 17.45 -7.15
CA ASP A 298 2.56 16.97 -8.42
C ASP A 298 3.53 15.80 -8.20
N VAL A 299 3.75 15.00 -9.24
CA VAL A 299 4.60 13.81 -9.18
C VAL A 299 6.06 14.14 -8.86
N ASP A 300 6.51 15.33 -9.18
CA ASP A 300 7.90 15.78 -9.01
C ASP A 300 8.30 15.85 -7.54
N THR A 301 7.35 16.15 -6.67
CA THR A 301 7.55 16.25 -5.21
C THR A 301 7.40 14.92 -4.48
N LEU A 302 6.88 13.89 -5.15
CA LEU A 302 6.60 12.59 -4.53
C LEU A 302 7.82 11.99 -3.80
N PRO A 303 9.04 11.95 -4.36
CA PRO A 303 10.20 11.42 -3.66
C PRO A 303 10.48 12.14 -2.34
N ASP A 304 10.40 13.46 -2.30
CA ASP A 304 10.72 14.27 -1.12
C ASP A 304 9.67 14.13 -0.01
N VAL A 305 8.39 14.00 -0.39
CA VAL A 305 7.29 13.82 0.56
C VAL A 305 7.28 12.39 1.12
N LEU A 306 7.61 11.40 0.30
CA LEU A 306 7.61 9.99 0.68
C LEU A 306 8.78 9.63 1.61
N TYR A 307 9.95 10.24 1.45
CA TYR A 307 11.16 9.87 2.20
C TYR A 307 11.03 9.93 3.72
N PRO A 308 10.55 11.02 4.33
CA PRO A 308 10.39 11.10 5.78
C PRO A 308 9.45 10.01 6.31
N LEU A 309 8.41 9.68 5.55
CA LEU A 309 7.42 8.68 5.93
C LEU A 309 8.01 7.26 5.89
N LEU A 310 8.70 6.89 4.81
CA LEU A 310 9.40 5.61 4.71
C LEU A 310 10.44 5.45 5.81
N LYS A 311 11.22 6.50 6.09
CA LYS A 311 12.19 6.50 7.17
C LYS A 311 11.54 6.25 8.53
N LYS A 312 10.41 6.90 8.81
CA LYS A 312 9.67 6.74 10.06
C LYS A 312 9.12 5.32 10.24
N LEU A 313 8.53 4.74 9.19
CA LEU A 313 8.01 3.38 9.21
C LEU A 313 9.12 2.35 9.50
N LEU A 314 10.30 2.54 8.92
CA LEU A 314 11.41 1.63 9.11
C LEU A 314 12.07 1.75 10.49
N HIS A 315 12.06 2.93 11.09
CA HIS A 315 12.55 3.10 12.47
C HIS A 315 11.64 2.44 13.51
N LYS A 316 10.32 2.41 13.31
CA LYS A 316 9.38 1.71 14.22
C LYS A 316 9.67 0.22 14.36
N SER A 317 10.11 -0.43 13.30
CA SER A 317 10.37 -1.88 13.29
C SER A 317 11.72 -2.28 13.92
N ILE A 318 12.56 -1.31 14.33
CA ILE A 318 13.84 -1.54 15.02
C ILE A 318 13.67 -1.46 16.55
N GLY A 319 12.59 -0.85 17.03
CA GLY A 319 12.30 -0.64 18.45
C GLY A 319 11.25 -1.57 19.07
N ALA A 320 10.81 -2.59 18.35
CA ALA A 320 9.85 -3.58 18.83
C ALA A 320 10.55 -4.91 19.11
#